data_346e366780624c2db033c13db335b35d
#
_entry.id   346e366780624c2db033c13db335b35d
#
_cell.length_a   1.000
_cell.length_b   1.000
_cell.length_c   1.000
_cell.angle_alpha   90.00
_cell.angle_beta   90.00
_cell.angle_gamma   90.00
#
_symmetry.space_group_name_H-M   'P 1'
#
loop_
_entity.id
_entity.type
_entity.pdbx_description
1 polymer ?
#
loop_
_entity_poly.entity_id
_entity_poly.type
_entity_poly.pdbx_seq_one_letter_code
_entity_poly.pdbx_strand_id
1 'polypeptide(L)'
;MELDKALTFARDHRQAILTTIRSNGRPQLSNVMYHVFDDGLIRISITTDRAKYRNLTREPWAALHMSRQDFFAYVVLEGDVELSPVASRPDDATVDELVEYYRALTGEHEDWDAYRQAMVDDRRVMVRLTPTRAYGML
;
A
#
# COMPACT_ATOMS: atom_id res chain seq x y z
N MET A 1 -19.76 4.62 6.78
CA MET A 1 -19.57 5.08 5.38
C MET A 1 -19.57 3.88 4.46
N GLU A 2 -20.21 3.98 3.32
CA GLU A 2 -20.20 2.91 2.33
C GLU A 2 -18.80 2.74 1.72
N LEU A 3 -18.37 1.49 1.51
CA LEU A 3 -17.06 1.20 0.93
C LEU A 3 -16.87 1.85 -0.45
N ASP A 4 -17.89 1.78 -1.30
CA ASP A 4 -17.78 2.36 -2.65
C ASP A 4 -17.52 3.87 -2.62
N LYS A 5 -18.15 4.57 -1.69
CA LYS A 5 -17.94 6.01 -1.51
C LYS A 5 -16.52 6.31 -1.05
N ALA A 6 -16.03 5.51 -0.10
CA ALA A 6 -14.66 5.64 0.41
C ALA A 6 -13.62 5.32 -0.68
N LEU A 7 -13.86 4.29 -1.47
CA LEU A 7 -12.97 3.92 -2.57
C LEU A 7 -12.94 4.97 -3.66
N THR A 8 -14.08 5.61 -3.96
CA THR A 8 -14.13 6.72 -4.90
C THR A 8 -13.23 7.87 -4.43
N PHE A 9 -13.30 8.22 -3.15
CA PHE A 9 -12.40 9.22 -2.55
C PHE A 9 -10.94 8.75 -2.65
N ALA A 10 -10.67 7.50 -2.31
CA ALA A 10 -9.31 6.96 -2.30
C ALA A 10 -8.65 6.99 -3.69
N ARG A 11 -9.44 6.79 -4.75
CA ARG A 11 -8.92 6.80 -6.13
C ARG A 11 -8.42 8.18 -6.57
N ASP A 12 -8.90 9.25 -5.94
CA ASP A 12 -8.48 10.62 -6.24
C ASP A 12 -7.23 11.04 -5.48
N HIS A 13 -6.68 10.15 -4.66
CA HIS A 13 -5.50 10.43 -3.83
C HIS A 13 -4.49 9.31 -4.00
N ARG A 14 -3.26 9.54 -3.53
CA ARG A 14 -2.18 8.54 -3.60
C ARG A 14 -1.27 8.56 -2.37
N GLN A 15 -1.52 9.46 -1.44
CA GLN A 15 -0.75 9.58 -0.20
C GLN A 15 -1.65 9.24 0.98
N ALA A 16 -1.12 8.45 1.91
CA ALA A 16 -1.88 8.03 3.08
C ALA A 16 -0.94 7.78 4.25
N ILE A 17 -1.54 7.70 5.43
CA ILE A 17 -0.87 7.18 6.62
C ILE A 17 -1.33 5.73 6.78
N LEU A 18 -0.36 4.82 6.81
CA LEU A 18 -0.60 3.41 7.04
C LEU A 18 -0.43 3.10 8.52
N THR A 19 -1.43 2.46 9.11
CA THR A 19 -1.38 1.96 10.48
C THR A 19 -1.29 0.46 10.48
N THR A 20 -0.27 -0.07 11.16
CA THR A 20 -0.11 -1.50 11.44
C THR A 20 0.03 -1.70 12.94
N ILE A 21 -0.07 -2.96 13.41
CA ILE A 21 -0.10 -3.27 14.85
C ILE A 21 1.23 -3.89 15.27
N ARG A 22 1.88 -3.25 16.24
CA ARG A 22 3.14 -3.75 16.83
C ARG A 22 2.88 -4.97 17.71
N SER A 23 3.95 -5.71 18.03
CA SER A 23 3.85 -6.90 18.87
C SER A 23 3.25 -6.63 20.26
N ASN A 24 3.36 -5.39 20.75
CA ASN A 24 2.76 -4.98 22.04
C ASN A 24 1.30 -4.55 21.90
N GLY A 25 0.70 -4.69 20.70
CA GLY A 25 -0.69 -4.31 20.45
C GLY A 25 -0.91 -2.83 20.14
N ARG A 26 0.13 -2.03 20.16
CA ARG A 26 0.02 -0.60 19.88
C ARG A 26 0.19 -0.32 18.39
N PRO A 27 -0.44 0.77 17.90
CA PRO A 27 -0.33 1.10 16.48
C PRO A 27 1.05 1.67 16.13
N GLN A 28 1.48 1.41 14.89
CA GLN A 28 2.60 2.07 14.27
C GLN A 28 2.14 2.72 12.98
N LEU A 29 2.46 4.00 12.81
CA LEU A 29 2.00 4.81 11.70
C LEU A 29 3.19 5.22 10.83
N SER A 30 2.97 5.22 9.51
CA SER A 30 3.98 5.68 8.57
C SER A 30 3.32 6.25 7.32
N ASN A 31 4.01 7.20 6.67
CA ASN A 31 3.56 7.74 5.40
C ASN A 31 3.84 6.75 4.28
N VAL A 32 2.87 6.57 3.40
CA VAL A 32 2.99 5.66 2.25
C VAL A 32 2.35 6.28 1.03
N MET A 33 2.78 5.79 -0.14
CA MET A 33 2.07 5.99 -1.40
C MET A 33 1.25 4.73 -1.68
N TYR A 34 0.08 4.89 -2.27
CA TYR A 34 -0.79 3.76 -2.58
C TYR A 34 -1.51 3.98 -3.90
N HIS A 35 -2.04 2.91 -4.46
CA HIS A 35 -2.94 2.97 -5.60
C HIS A 35 -4.06 1.95 -5.44
N VAL A 36 -5.29 2.37 -5.81
CA VAL A 36 -6.46 1.47 -5.83
C VAL A 36 -6.56 0.89 -7.23
N PHE A 37 -6.37 -0.42 -7.35
CA PHE A 37 -6.40 -1.12 -8.63
C PHE A 37 -7.82 -1.56 -9.00
N ASP A 38 -8.01 -1.90 -10.26
CA ASP A 38 -9.33 -2.31 -10.78
C ASP A 38 -9.84 -3.61 -10.15
N ASP A 39 -8.94 -4.43 -9.61
CA ASP A 39 -9.31 -5.66 -8.87
C ASP A 39 -9.84 -5.37 -7.47
N GLY A 40 -9.92 -4.10 -7.07
CA GLY A 40 -10.39 -3.70 -5.75
C GLY A 40 -9.33 -3.71 -4.67
N LEU A 41 -8.12 -4.19 -4.96
CA LEU A 41 -7.03 -4.21 -4.00
C LEU A 41 -6.31 -2.86 -3.97
N ILE A 42 -5.90 -2.47 -2.78
CA ILE A 42 -5.04 -1.31 -2.59
C ILE A 42 -3.62 -1.83 -2.40
N ARG A 43 -2.69 -1.34 -3.23
CA ARG A 43 -1.31 -1.81 -3.22
C ARG A 43 -0.37 -0.75 -2.69
N ILE A 44 0.60 -1.21 -1.89
CA ILE A 44 1.63 -0.38 -1.27
C ILE A 44 2.94 -1.16 -1.35
N SER A 45 4.01 -0.50 -1.83
CA SER A 45 5.34 -1.10 -1.88
C SER A 45 6.09 -0.79 -0.59
N ILE A 46 6.62 -1.82 0.06
CA ILE A 46 7.43 -1.67 1.28
C ILE A 46 8.70 -2.51 1.18
N THR A 47 9.67 -2.22 2.03
CA THR A 47 10.90 -3.00 2.15
C THR A 47 10.84 -3.90 3.38
N THR A 48 11.56 -5.03 3.33
CA THR A 48 11.51 -6.05 4.40
C THR A 48 12.20 -5.63 5.68
N ASP A 49 13.02 -4.56 5.66
CA ASP A 49 13.71 -4.04 6.84
C ASP A 49 12.84 -3.10 7.69
N ARG A 50 11.63 -2.77 7.22
CA ARG A 50 10.74 -1.85 7.94
C ARG A 50 9.92 -2.60 9.00
N ALA A 51 9.61 -1.89 10.09
CA ALA A 51 8.78 -2.44 11.17
C ALA A 51 7.41 -2.87 10.65
N LYS A 52 6.82 -2.13 9.72
CA LYS A 52 5.51 -2.47 9.15
C LYS A 52 5.50 -3.82 8.43
N TYR A 53 6.63 -4.23 7.84
CA TYR A 53 6.73 -5.56 7.25
C TYR A 53 6.59 -6.65 8.33
N ARG A 54 7.32 -6.52 9.44
CA ARG A 54 7.24 -7.47 10.56
C ARG A 54 5.85 -7.48 11.19
N ASN A 55 5.26 -6.28 11.34
CA ASN A 55 3.91 -6.15 11.90
C ASN A 55 2.88 -6.86 11.03
N LEU A 56 2.92 -6.65 9.72
CA LEU A 56 1.98 -7.26 8.78
C LEU A 56 2.18 -8.77 8.62
N THR A 57 3.41 -9.26 8.79
CA THR A 57 3.69 -10.69 8.79
C THR A 57 3.02 -11.37 9.99
N ARG A 58 3.05 -10.73 11.15
CA ARG A 58 2.48 -11.26 12.38
C ARG A 58 0.97 -11.05 12.45
N GLU A 59 0.50 -9.85 12.08
CA GLU A 59 -0.91 -9.48 12.11
C GLU A 59 -1.29 -8.84 10.78
N PRO A 60 -1.88 -9.62 9.86
CA PRO A 60 -2.15 -9.17 8.48
C PRO A 60 -3.40 -8.32 8.37
N TRP A 61 -3.38 -7.19 9.06
CA TRP A 61 -4.43 -6.18 9.08
C TRP A 61 -3.80 -4.80 8.99
N ALA A 62 -4.45 -3.86 8.31
CA ALA A 62 -3.97 -2.50 8.24
C ALA A 62 -5.14 -1.51 8.09
N ALA A 63 -4.86 -0.27 8.43
CA ALA A 63 -5.73 0.86 8.14
C ALA A 63 -4.97 1.91 7.35
N LEU A 64 -5.64 2.50 6.37
CA LEU A 64 -5.12 3.60 5.57
C LEU A 64 -5.96 4.84 5.84
N HIS A 65 -5.31 5.90 6.27
CA HIS A 65 -5.92 7.21 6.47
C HIS A 65 -5.46 8.14 5.37
N MET A 66 -6.39 8.65 4.58
CA MET A 66 -6.11 9.63 3.52
C MET A 66 -6.95 10.87 3.72
N SER A 67 -6.33 12.04 3.58
CA SER A 67 -6.97 13.33 3.78
C SER A 67 -7.07 14.08 2.48
N ARG A 68 -8.15 14.86 2.33
CA ARG A 68 -8.19 15.90 1.31
C ARG A 68 -7.13 16.95 1.65
N GLN A 69 -6.62 17.63 0.64
CA GLN A 69 -5.51 18.57 0.83
C GLN A 69 -5.82 19.69 1.82
N ASP A 70 -7.09 20.15 1.87
CA ASP A 70 -7.51 21.19 2.81
C ASP A 70 -7.71 20.67 4.25
N PHE A 71 -7.60 19.37 4.46
CA PHE A 71 -7.69 18.70 5.76
C PHE A 71 -9.10 18.65 6.35
N PHE A 72 -10.12 19.12 5.64
CA PHE A 72 -11.51 19.10 6.15
C PHE A 72 -12.26 17.81 5.82
N ALA A 73 -11.72 16.98 4.94
CA ALA A 73 -12.32 15.70 4.60
C ALA A 73 -11.25 14.60 4.70
N TYR A 74 -11.66 13.43 5.17
CA TYR A 74 -10.78 12.28 5.26
C TYR A 74 -11.56 10.98 5.17
N VAL A 75 -10.87 9.92 4.80
CA VAL A 75 -11.39 8.56 4.78
C VAL A 75 -10.36 7.64 5.42
N VAL A 76 -10.84 6.68 6.21
CA VAL A 76 -10.04 5.56 6.68
C VAL A 76 -10.60 4.29 6.07
N LEU A 77 -9.75 3.51 5.44
CA LEU A 77 -10.05 2.19 4.91
C LEU A 77 -9.30 1.16 5.73
N GLU A 78 -10.02 0.21 6.31
CA GLU A 78 -9.44 -0.90 7.06
C GLU A 78 -9.64 -2.19 6.29
N GLY A 79 -8.73 -3.14 6.45
CA GLY A 79 -8.92 -4.42 5.82
C GLY A 79 -7.82 -5.42 6.08
N ASP A 80 -7.98 -6.58 5.43
CA ASP A 80 -7.04 -7.68 5.52
C ASP A 80 -5.90 -7.47 4.52
N VAL A 81 -4.72 -7.92 4.90
CA VAL A 81 -3.50 -7.73 4.12
C VAL A 81 -2.94 -9.09 3.70
N GLU A 82 -2.55 -9.17 2.44
CA GLU A 82 -1.72 -10.23 1.91
C GLU A 82 -0.40 -9.63 1.46
N LEU A 83 0.71 -10.26 1.84
CA LEU A 83 2.04 -9.86 1.38
C LEU A 83 2.47 -10.74 0.21
N SER A 84 3.03 -10.12 -0.83
CA SER A 84 3.68 -10.87 -1.90
C SER A 84 4.93 -11.56 -1.39
N PRO A 85 5.48 -12.54 -2.12
CA PRO A 85 6.87 -12.95 -1.88
C PRO A 85 7.82 -11.77 -2.00
N VAL A 86 9.00 -11.87 -1.36
CA VAL A 86 10.04 -10.85 -1.48
C VAL A 86 10.60 -10.88 -2.91
N ALA A 87 10.78 -9.71 -3.52
CA ALA A 87 11.43 -9.62 -4.83
C ALA A 87 12.81 -10.28 -4.78
N SER A 88 13.04 -11.27 -5.63
CA SER A 88 14.27 -12.06 -5.64
C SER A 88 14.98 -12.08 -6.99
N ARG A 89 14.24 -11.83 -8.08
CA ARG A 89 14.80 -11.73 -9.44
C ARG A 89 14.11 -10.60 -10.19
N PRO A 90 14.82 -9.89 -11.07
CA PRO A 90 14.23 -8.76 -11.81
C PRO A 90 13.00 -9.13 -12.64
N ASP A 91 12.87 -10.40 -13.02
CA ASP A 91 11.77 -10.89 -13.87
C ASP A 91 10.72 -11.68 -13.10
N ASP A 92 10.73 -11.66 -11.76
CA ASP A 92 9.74 -12.43 -11.00
C ASP A 92 8.38 -11.71 -10.92
N ALA A 93 7.37 -12.44 -10.46
CA ALA A 93 5.99 -11.95 -10.40
C ALA A 93 5.83 -10.77 -9.43
N THR A 94 6.58 -10.75 -8.33
CA THR A 94 6.55 -9.64 -7.38
C THR A 94 7.07 -8.37 -8.04
N VAL A 95 8.18 -8.46 -8.78
CA VAL A 95 8.73 -7.29 -9.49
C VAL A 95 7.75 -6.83 -10.57
N ASP A 96 7.08 -7.73 -11.29
CA ASP A 96 6.05 -7.36 -12.26
C ASP A 96 4.94 -6.54 -11.60
N GLU A 97 4.50 -6.94 -10.43
CA GLU A 97 3.47 -6.23 -9.67
C GLU A 97 3.96 -4.84 -9.22
N LEU A 98 5.21 -4.75 -8.79
CA LEU A 98 5.85 -3.47 -8.42
C LEU A 98 5.98 -2.53 -9.61
N VAL A 99 6.26 -3.05 -10.80
CA VAL A 99 6.30 -2.26 -12.04
C VAL A 99 4.93 -1.64 -12.31
N GLU A 100 3.86 -2.41 -12.22
CA GLU A 100 2.51 -1.90 -12.45
C GLU A 100 2.10 -0.86 -11.40
N TYR A 101 2.50 -1.06 -10.16
CA TYR A 101 2.30 -0.10 -9.07
C TYR A 101 3.01 1.23 -9.36
N TYR A 102 4.28 1.18 -9.75
CA TYR A 102 5.04 2.39 -10.10
C TYR A 102 4.39 3.11 -11.28
N ARG A 103 4.03 2.34 -12.33
CA ARG A 103 3.42 2.90 -13.54
C ARG A 103 2.11 3.62 -13.21
N ALA A 104 1.30 3.05 -12.33
CA ALA A 104 0.03 3.63 -11.91
C ALA A 104 0.21 4.94 -11.13
N LEU A 105 1.25 5.03 -10.31
CA LEU A 105 1.50 6.21 -9.46
C LEU A 105 2.26 7.32 -10.18
N THR A 106 3.20 6.96 -11.04
CA THR A 106 4.22 7.91 -11.53
C THR A 106 4.29 7.95 -13.06
N GLY A 107 3.76 6.91 -13.74
CA GLY A 107 3.90 6.75 -15.19
C GLY A 107 5.12 5.93 -15.57
N GLU A 108 5.55 6.07 -16.83
CA GLU A 108 6.67 5.27 -17.35
C GLU A 108 7.99 5.66 -16.70
N HIS A 109 8.76 4.66 -16.34
CA HIS A 109 10.12 4.84 -15.84
C HIS A 109 11.08 4.94 -17.05
N GLU A 110 12.10 5.78 -16.95
CA GLU A 110 13.08 5.96 -18.05
C GLU A 110 14.01 4.76 -18.22
N ASP A 111 14.14 3.91 -17.18
CA ASP A 111 15.00 2.72 -17.20
C ASP A 111 14.38 1.61 -16.37
N TRP A 112 13.51 0.82 -16.99
CA TRP A 112 12.81 -0.27 -16.30
C TRP A 112 13.76 -1.36 -15.79
N ASP A 113 14.86 -1.63 -16.51
CA ASP A 113 15.82 -2.65 -16.04
C ASP A 113 16.48 -2.22 -14.74
N ALA A 114 16.86 -0.94 -14.63
CA ALA A 114 17.41 -0.39 -13.38
C ALA A 114 16.39 -0.43 -12.25
N TYR A 115 15.12 -0.08 -12.53
CA TYR A 115 14.05 -0.13 -11.54
C TYR A 115 13.84 -1.56 -11.03
N ARG A 116 13.77 -2.53 -11.93
CA ARG A 116 13.57 -3.93 -11.58
C ARG A 116 14.68 -4.46 -10.67
N GLN A 117 15.94 -4.14 -11.00
CA GLN A 117 17.06 -4.53 -10.17
C GLN A 117 17.01 -3.86 -8.79
N ALA A 118 16.62 -2.59 -8.72
CA ALA A 118 16.47 -1.88 -7.45
C ALA A 118 15.43 -2.53 -6.54
N MET A 119 14.33 -3.05 -7.11
CA MET A 119 13.31 -3.76 -6.32
C MET A 119 13.87 -5.01 -5.65
N VAL A 120 14.73 -5.73 -6.36
CA VAL A 120 15.43 -6.91 -5.82
C VAL A 120 16.44 -6.48 -4.75
N ASP A 121 17.25 -5.48 -5.04
CA ASP A 121 18.30 -5.01 -4.12
C ASP A 121 17.69 -4.47 -2.82
N ASP A 122 16.57 -3.78 -2.90
CA ASP A 122 15.85 -3.25 -1.75
C ASP A 122 15.02 -4.31 -1.01
N ARG A 123 14.93 -5.52 -1.54
CA ARG A 123 14.12 -6.61 -0.98
C ARG A 123 12.67 -6.16 -0.77
N ARG A 124 12.06 -5.65 -1.83
CA ARG A 124 10.70 -5.14 -1.78
C ARG A 124 9.65 -6.24 -1.80
N VAL A 125 8.53 -5.95 -1.15
CA VAL A 125 7.31 -6.75 -1.22
C VAL A 125 6.13 -5.84 -1.54
N MET A 126 5.08 -6.43 -2.13
CA MET A 126 3.82 -5.73 -2.33
C MET A 126 2.88 -6.05 -1.17
N VAL A 127 2.37 -5.00 -0.53
CA VAL A 127 1.25 -5.09 0.39
C VAL A 127 -0.03 -5.01 -0.42
N ARG A 128 -0.91 -6.00 -0.28
CA ARG A 128 -2.21 -6.04 -0.93
C ARG A 128 -3.28 -5.94 0.16
N LEU A 129 -3.95 -4.80 0.22
CA LEU A 129 -5.00 -4.55 1.21
C LEU A 129 -6.36 -4.75 0.55
N THR A 130 -7.18 -5.63 1.13
CA THR A 130 -8.59 -5.79 0.74
C THR A 130 -9.43 -4.96 1.71
N PRO A 131 -10.01 -3.84 1.26
CA PRO A 131 -10.84 -3.02 2.14
C PRO A 131 -12.09 -3.76 2.57
N THR A 132 -12.36 -3.77 3.88
CA THR A 132 -13.55 -4.41 4.45
C THR A 132 -14.42 -3.44 5.24
N ARG A 133 -13.87 -2.30 5.64
CA ARG A 133 -14.57 -1.30 6.42
C ARG A 133 -14.06 0.08 6.11
N ALA A 134 -14.97 1.06 6.13
CA ALA A 134 -14.64 2.45 5.89
C ALA A 134 -15.33 3.36 6.90
N TYR A 135 -14.64 4.43 7.28
CA TYR A 135 -15.24 5.54 8.03
C TYR A 135 -14.51 6.83 7.70
N GLY A 136 -15.08 7.94 8.10
CA GLY A 136 -14.48 9.24 7.87
C GLY A 136 -15.52 10.33 7.76
N MET A 137 -15.09 11.45 7.17
CA MET A 137 -15.94 12.63 6.99
C MET A 137 -15.65 13.21 5.61
N LEU A 138 -16.68 13.28 4.78
CA LEU A 138 -16.59 13.83 3.44
C LEU A 138 -17.48 15.08 3.29
#